data_a6a28fc5dce7ad40c83e881f8dccff1f
#
_entry.id   a6a28fc5dce7ad40c83e881f8dccff1f
#
_cell.length_a   1.000
_cell.length_b   1.000
_cell.length_c   1.000
_cell.angle_alpha   90.00
_cell.angle_beta   90.00
_cell.angle_gamma   90.00
#
_symmetry.space_group_name_H-M   'P 1'
#
loop_
_entity.id
_entity.type
_entity.pdbx_description
1 polymer ?
#
loop_
_entity_poly.entity_id
_entity_poly.type
_entity_poly.pdbx_seq_one_letter_code
_entity_poly.pdbx_strand_id
1 'polypeptide(L)'
;MSKYMFYPGCSMESSAKAYDESMWEILKPLGLEFQAIDDWNCCGATEYVGISLTPAYALITRNLALAAQQAQGTDTVVASCSACYLNLAKADHYMAERPLLGKNVNTALAAGDLKYEPGSMKIRHLLDVIVNDVGMEKVKQAVVKPLKGLRVAPYVGCMVPRPDYEHRWSNTEYPTELDRLLKALGADVIDFPLKTHCCGGHMTQIGPEVAFELIRRLVHAADQYQADLMVTLCPMCQLNLDAYQKEMNSYFKTNYKMPVIFFTQLVGVALGVEPEKLGFGREIVDARPALKKIGVDVPGPEEGKAPPKRIKKTGLPMPTLPGQEEVEQ
;
A
#
# COMPACT_ATOMS: atom_id res chain seq x y z
N MET A 1 -20.32 -4.37 -14.56
CA MET A 1 -19.29 -4.05 -13.55
C MET A 1 -18.49 -5.31 -13.28
N SER A 2 -17.17 -5.20 -13.26
CA SER A 2 -16.30 -6.33 -12.90
C SER A 2 -16.26 -6.46 -11.38
N LYS A 3 -16.53 -7.67 -10.87
CA LYS A 3 -16.56 -7.97 -9.43
C LYS A 3 -15.24 -8.59 -8.97
N TYR A 4 -14.80 -8.18 -7.79
CA TYR A 4 -13.58 -8.68 -7.15
C TYR A 4 -13.79 -8.85 -5.64
N MET A 5 -13.13 -9.86 -5.05
CA MET A 5 -12.93 -9.88 -3.61
C MET A 5 -11.88 -8.84 -3.24
N PHE A 6 -12.10 -8.09 -2.19
CA PHE A 6 -11.17 -7.05 -1.73
C PHE A 6 -10.58 -7.42 -0.37
N TYR A 7 -9.25 -7.44 -0.31
CA TYR A 7 -8.51 -7.58 0.94
C TYR A 7 -8.16 -6.19 1.49
N PRO A 8 -8.82 -5.71 2.55
CA PRO A 8 -8.62 -4.34 3.05
C PRO A 8 -7.19 -4.09 3.56
N GLY A 9 -6.71 -4.96 4.46
CA GLY A 9 -5.42 -4.77 5.13
C GLY A 9 -5.45 -3.72 6.25
N CYS A 10 -4.62 -3.93 7.26
CA CYS A 10 -4.66 -3.19 8.53
C CYS A 10 -4.40 -1.68 8.40
N SER A 11 -3.60 -1.25 7.42
CA SER A 11 -3.25 0.17 7.25
C SER A 11 -4.42 1.01 6.73
N MET A 12 -5.32 0.43 5.92
CA MET A 12 -6.48 1.12 5.36
C MET A 12 -7.44 1.57 6.47
N GLU A 13 -7.58 0.78 7.52
CA GLU A 13 -8.44 1.11 8.67
C GLU A 13 -7.79 2.10 9.65
N SER A 14 -6.50 2.40 9.49
CA SER A 14 -5.74 3.21 10.46
C SER A 14 -4.92 4.33 9.81
N SER A 15 -3.65 4.09 9.53
CA SER A 15 -2.70 5.11 9.07
C SER A 15 -2.88 5.53 7.61
N ALA A 16 -3.57 4.73 6.78
CA ALA A 16 -3.77 4.98 5.37
C ALA A 16 -5.25 5.21 5.00
N LYS A 17 -6.01 5.87 5.87
CA LYS A 17 -7.43 6.19 5.61
C LYS A 17 -7.65 6.99 4.32
N ALA A 18 -6.72 7.90 3.97
CA ALA A 18 -6.78 8.62 2.71
C ALA A 18 -6.75 7.69 1.49
N TYR A 19 -6.00 6.57 1.60
CA TYR A 19 -5.98 5.56 0.55
C TYR A 19 -7.32 4.83 0.48
N ASP A 20 -7.87 4.42 1.63
CA ASP A 20 -9.17 3.73 1.70
C ASP A 20 -10.28 4.62 1.14
N GLU A 21 -10.47 5.81 1.68
CA GLU A 21 -11.49 6.76 1.27
C GLU A 21 -11.41 7.04 -0.24
N SER A 22 -10.24 7.40 -0.74
CA SER A 22 -10.07 7.69 -2.18
C SER A 22 -10.24 6.47 -3.08
N MET A 23 -9.88 5.28 -2.61
CA MET A 23 -10.08 4.05 -3.37
C MET A 23 -11.58 3.77 -3.58
N TRP A 24 -12.39 3.81 -2.52
CA TRP A 24 -13.83 3.54 -2.64
C TRP A 24 -14.53 4.53 -3.59
N GLU A 25 -14.13 5.80 -3.58
CA GLU A 25 -14.71 6.84 -4.42
C GLU A 25 -14.42 6.64 -5.91
N ILE A 26 -13.30 6.03 -6.29
CA ILE A 26 -12.95 5.83 -7.70
C ILE A 26 -13.53 4.55 -8.32
N LEU A 27 -14.03 3.60 -7.51
CA LEU A 27 -14.49 2.30 -8.03
C LEU A 27 -15.65 2.46 -8.99
N LYS A 28 -16.70 3.16 -8.56
CA LYS A 28 -17.93 3.34 -9.37
C LYS A 28 -17.67 4.06 -10.70
N PRO A 29 -16.95 5.20 -10.73
CA PRO A 29 -16.60 5.86 -11.99
C PRO A 29 -15.79 4.96 -12.95
N LEU A 30 -14.95 4.07 -12.41
CA LEU A 30 -14.15 3.14 -13.21
C LEU A 30 -14.91 1.85 -13.58
N GLY A 31 -16.13 1.66 -13.07
CA GLY A 31 -16.96 0.48 -13.34
C GLY A 31 -16.49 -0.77 -12.62
N LEU A 32 -15.84 -0.60 -11.47
CA LEU A 32 -15.38 -1.66 -10.58
C LEU A 32 -16.36 -1.86 -9.43
N GLU A 33 -16.46 -3.10 -8.94
CA GLU A 33 -17.25 -3.47 -7.77
C GLU A 33 -16.40 -4.37 -6.87
N PHE A 34 -16.18 -3.93 -5.63
CA PHE A 34 -15.39 -4.67 -4.65
C PHE A 34 -16.28 -5.18 -3.52
N GLN A 35 -16.09 -6.45 -3.17
CA GLN A 35 -16.65 -7.05 -1.97
C GLN A 35 -15.51 -7.29 -0.98
N ALA A 36 -15.53 -6.58 0.15
CA ALA A 36 -14.52 -6.80 1.20
C ALA A 36 -14.65 -8.22 1.76
N ILE A 37 -13.51 -8.84 2.08
CA ILE A 37 -13.47 -10.14 2.76
C ILE A 37 -13.89 -9.92 4.21
N ASP A 38 -14.90 -10.60 4.67
CA ASP A 38 -15.31 -10.59 6.07
C ASP A 38 -14.35 -11.43 6.91
N ASP A 39 -14.17 -11.06 8.18
CA ASP A 39 -13.31 -11.76 9.16
C ASP A 39 -11.85 -11.92 8.72
N TRP A 40 -11.35 -10.98 7.92
CA TRP A 40 -9.94 -10.96 7.51
C TRP A 40 -9.00 -10.68 8.70
N ASN A 41 -7.75 -11.07 8.58
CA ASN A 41 -6.67 -10.72 9.51
C ASN A 41 -5.48 -10.10 8.79
N CYS A 42 -4.59 -9.41 9.51
CA CYS A 42 -3.39 -8.83 8.94
C CYS A 42 -2.55 -9.86 8.16
N CYS A 43 -1.97 -9.44 7.03
CA CYS A 43 -1.11 -10.28 6.20
C CYS A 43 0.25 -10.61 6.84
N GLY A 44 0.53 -10.13 8.05
CA GLY A 44 1.78 -10.38 8.77
C GLY A 44 3.00 -9.62 8.25
N ALA A 45 2.85 -8.74 7.27
CA ALA A 45 3.89 -7.92 6.64
C ALA A 45 5.19 -8.69 6.34
N THR A 46 6.32 -8.33 6.95
CA THR A 46 7.63 -8.86 6.56
C THR A 46 8.30 -9.71 7.64
N GLU A 47 8.02 -9.48 8.91
CA GLU A 47 8.80 -10.01 10.04
C GLU A 47 8.36 -11.40 10.46
N TYR A 48 7.06 -11.69 10.42
CA TYR A 48 6.52 -12.92 11.01
C TYR A 48 7.00 -14.18 10.28
N VAL A 49 7.20 -14.09 8.97
CA VAL A 49 7.77 -15.17 8.15
C VAL A 49 9.19 -15.54 8.59
N GLY A 50 9.96 -14.57 9.07
CA GLY A 50 11.32 -14.78 9.61
C GLY A 50 11.34 -15.53 10.96
N ILE A 51 10.23 -15.52 11.70
CA ILE A 51 10.13 -16.20 13.00
C ILE A 51 9.71 -17.67 12.81
N SER A 52 8.63 -17.90 12.08
CA SER A 52 8.11 -19.25 11.86
C SER A 52 7.26 -19.32 10.58
N LEU A 53 7.66 -20.18 9.65
CA LEU A 53 7.02 -20.27 8.33
C LEU A 53 5.57 -20.76 8.40
N THR A 54 5.29 -21.89 9.07
CA THR A 54 3.96 -22.49 9.04
C THR A 54 2.89 -21.60 9.67
N PRO A 55 3.05 -21.02 10.88
CA PRO A 55 2.08 -20.09 11.43
C PRO A 55 1.93 -18.82 10.59
N ALA A 56 3.03 -18.27 10.06
CA ALA A 56 2.97 -17.08 9.22
C ALA A 56 2.14 -17.34 7.95
N TYR A 57 2.43 -18.42 7.23
CA TYR A 57 1.67 -18.75 6.03
C TYR A 57 0.23 -19.21 6.35
N ALA A 58 -0.03 -19.80 7.50
CA ALA A 58 -1.40 -20.11 7.92
C ALA A 58 -2.23 -18.84 8.10
N LEU A 59 -1.69 -17.81 8.77
CA LEU A 59 -2.34 -16.50 8.92
C LEU A 59 -2.57 -15.79 7.58
N ILE A 60 -1.59 -15.82 6.68
CA ILE A 60 -1.71 -15.17 5.36
C ILE A 60 -2.76 -15.92 4.53
N THR A 61 -2.64 -17.25 4.44
CA THR A 61 -3.50 -18.11 3.61
C THR A 61 -4.94 -18.15 4.13
N ARG A 62 -5.16 -17.92 5.43
CA ARG A 62 -6.52 -17.78 5.99
C ARG A 62 -7.32 -16.73 5.23
N ASN A 63 -6.73 -15.62 4.87
CA ASN A 63 -7.40 -14.57 4.09
C ASN A 63 -7.79 -15.05 2.68
N LEU A 64 -6.93 -15.85 2.04
CA LEU A 64 -7.24 -16.45 0.74
C LEU A 64 -8.35 -17.51 0.83
N ALA A 65 -8.33 -18.32 1.89
CA ALA A 65 -9.37 -19.30 2.16
C ALA A 65 -10.73 -18.62 2.38
N LEU A 66 -10.77 -17.56 3.18
CA LEU A 66 -11.98 -16.76 3.39
C LEU A 66 -12.46 -16.11 2.09
N ALA A 67 -11.54 -15.55 1.31
CA ALA A 67 -11.89 -14.99 0.01
C ALA A 67 -12.51 -16.03 -0.92
N ALA A 68 -11.91 -17.21 -1.03
CA ALA A 68 -12.43 -18.32 -1.84
C ALA A 68 -13.81 -18.81 -1.36
N GLN A 69 -14.03 -18.86 -0.04
CA GLN A 69 -15.30 -19.27 0.57
C GLN A 69 -16.40 -18.23 0.32
N GLN A 70 -16.08 -16.95 0.39
CA GLN A 70 -17.03 -15.84 0.27
C GLN A 70 -17.25 -15.37 -1.18
N ALA A 71 -16.39 -15.80 -2.10
CA ALA A 71 -16.42 -15.36 -3.48
C ALA A 71 -17.72 -15.77 -4.18
N GLN A 72 -18.40 -14.79 -4.77
CA GLN A 72 -19.60 -14.98 -5.56
C GLN A 72 -19.36 -14.52 -7.01
N GLY A 73 -18.99 -15.46 -7.87
CA GLY A 73 -18.81 -15.20 -9.30
C GLY A 73 -17.50 -14.46 -9.67
N THR A 74 -16.49 -14.51 -8.79
CA THR A 74 -15.13 -14.05 -9.06
C THR A 74 -14.09 -15.01 -8.48
N ASP A 75 -12.95 -15.10 -9.12
CA ASP A 75 -11.78 -15.85 -8.67
C ASP A 75 -10.59 -14.93 -8.32
N THR A 76 -10.86 -13.65 -8.14
CA THR A 76 -9.81 -12.64 -7.99
C THR A 76 -9.91 -11.88 -6.68
N VAL A 77 -8.79 -11.84 -5.96
CA VAL A 77 -8.58 -11.00 -4.75
C VAL A 77 -7.74 -9.80 -5.13
N VAL A 78 -8.23 -8.61 -4.82
CA VAL A 78 -7.52 -7.36 -5.01
C VAL A 78 -7.01 -6.84 -3.67
N ALA A 79 -5.74 -6.44 -3.62
CA ALA A 79 -5.15 -5.73 -2.50
C ALA A 79 -4.60 -4.38 -2.96
N SER A 80 -4.81 -3.34 -2.17
CA SER A 80 -4.29 -1.99 -2.45
C SER A 80 -2.89 -1.78 -1.89
N CYS A 81 -2.56 -2.44 -0.77
CA CYS A 81 -1.24 -2.35 -0.15
C CYS A 81 -0.24 -3.29 -0.83
N SER A 82 0.93 -2.76 -1.22
CA SER A 82 1.99 -3.53 -1.88
C SER A 82 2.49 -4.72 -1.06
N ALA A 83 2.63 -4.55 0.26
CA ALA A 83 3.06 -5.63 1.16
C ALA A 83 1.97 -6.73 1.28
N CYS A 84 0.70 -6.33 1.35
CA CYS A 84 -0.41 -7.27 1.40
C CYS A 84 -0.51 -8.07 0.09
N TYR A 85 -0.45 -7.39 -1.05
CA TYR A 85 -0.40 -8.03 -2.36
C TYR A 85 0.70 -9.08 -2.45
N LEU A 86 1.94 -8.68 -2.10
CA LEU A 86 3.09 -9.58 -2.16
C LEU A 86 2.93 -10.78 -1.23
N ASN A 87 2.47 -10.58 0.01
CA ASN A 87 2.34 -11.68 0.97
C ASN A 87 1.26 -12.68 0.57
N LEU A 88 0.12 -12.20 0.09
CA LEU A 88 -0.93 -13.07 -0.43
C LEU A 88 -0.43 -13.88 -1.64
N ALA A 89 0.23 -13.22 -2.60
CA ALA A 89 0.81 -13.89 -3.77
C ALA A 89 1.90 -14.90 -3.40
N LYS A 90 2.77 -14.56 -2.44
CA LYS A 90 3.77 -15.51 -1.90
C LYS A 90 3.13 -16.72 -1.25
N ALA A 91 2.06 -16.53 -0.49
CA ALA A 91 1.39 -17.63 0.19
C ALA A 91 0.81 -18.63 -0.82
N ASP A 92 0.11 -18.14 -1.84
CA ASP A 92 -0.41 -18.96 -2.92
C ASP A 92 0.70 -19.72 -3.62
N HIS A 93 1.73 -19.02 -4.10
CA HIS A 93 2.85 -19.58 -4.82
C HIS A 93 3.61 -20.63 -4.00
N TYR A 94 3.98 -20.34 -2.75
CA TYR A 94 4.78 -21.28 -1.95
C TYR A 94 3.98 -22.48 -1.42
N MET A 95 2.67 -22.36 -1.25
CA MET A 95 1.83 -23.52 -0.97
C MET A 95 1.77 -24.48 -2.15
N ALA A 96 1.77 -23.96 -3.39
CA ALA A 96 1.85 -24.77 -4.60
C ALA A 96 3.23 -25.42 -4.77
N GLU A 97 4.31 -24.63 -4.61
CA GLU A 97 5.69 -25.07 -4.84
C GLU A 97 6.19 -26.04 -3.76
N ARG A 98 5.69 -25.93 -2.52
CA ARG A 98 6.14 -26.67 -1.34
C ARG A 98 5.02 -27.51 -0.72
N PRO A 99 4.75 -28.74 -1.21
CA PRO A 99 3.61 -29.55 -0.78
C PRO A 99 3.53 -29.81 0.72
N LEU A 100 4.69 -29.94 1.41
CA LEU A 100 4.72 -30.13 2.86
C LEU A 100 4.25 -28.87 3.61
N LEU A 101 4.66 -27.69 3.15
CA LEU A 101 4.18 -26.41 3.69
C LEU A 101 2.68 -26.30 3.48
N GLY A 102 2.19 -26.53 2.26
CA GLY A 102 0.76 -26.50 1.93
C GLY A 102 -0.06 -27.46 2.80
N LYS A 103 0.42 -28.68 3.03
CA LYS A 103 -0.22 -29.63 3.94
C LYS A 103 -0.28 -29.10 5.37
N ASN A 104 0.81 -28.60 5.91
CA ASN A 104 0.90 -28.08 7.27
C ASN A 104 -0.01 -26.86 7.47
N VAL A 105 -0.01 -25.95 6.51
CA VAL A 105 -0.90 -24.77 6.51
C VAL A 105 -2.36 -25.19 6.49
N ASN A 106 -2.76 -26.09 5.59
CA ASN A 106 -4.13 -26.58 5.55
C ASN A 106 -4.53 -27.36 6.80
N THR A 107 -3.60 -28.07 7.45
CA THR A 107 -3.86 -28.69 8.76
C THR A 107 -4.16 -27.64 9.84
N ALA A 108 -3.46 -26.50 9.82
CA ALA A 108 -3.74 -25.39 10.75
C ALA A 108 -5.08 -24.69 10.42
N LEU A 109 -5.38 -24.48 9.14
CA LEU A 109 -6.63 -23.88 8.68
C LEU A 109 -7.85 -24.70 9.02
N ALA A 110 -7.73 -26.03 9.03
CA ALA A 110 -8.81 -26.96 9.37
C ALA A 110 -9.34 -26.78 10.80
N ALA A 111 -8.55 -26.21 11.72
CA ALA A 111 -9.02 -25.87 13.06
C ALA A 111 -10.11 -24.77 13.07
N GLY A 112 -10.24 -24.01 11.99
CA GLY A 112 -11.28 -22.99 11.77
C GLY A 112 -12.22 -23.37 10.61
N ASP A 113 -12.34 -24.64 10.28
CA ASP A 113 -13.16 -25.16 9.17
C ASP A 113 -12.81 -24.52 7.80
N LEU A 114 -11.54 -24.12 7.63
CA LEU A 114 -11.04 -23.51 6.41
C LEU A 114 -10.10 -24.47 5.67
N LYS A 115 -10.07 -24.33 4.36
CA LYS A 115 -9.12 -24.98 3.47
C LYS A 115 -8.83 -24.05 2.29
N TYR A 116 -7.60 -24.02 1.83
CA TYR A 116 -7.20 -23.29 0.64
C TYR A 116 -6.53 -24.21 -0.37
N GLU A 117 -6.97 -24.11 -1.60
CA GLU A 117 -6.34 -24.77 -2.75
C GLU A 117 -5.50 -23.73 -3.51
N PRO A 118 -4.18 -23.90 -3.61
CA PRO A 118 -3.33 -22.96 -4.35
C PRO A 118 -3.80 -22.77 -5.79
N GLY A 119 -3.80 -21.54 -6.26
CA GLY A 119 -4.29 -21.16 -7.59
C GLY A 119 -5.80 -21.01 -7.71
N SER A 120 -6.59 -21.30 -6.64
CA SER A 120 -8.05 -21.10 -6.66
C SER A 120 -8.45 -19.61 -6.68
N MET A 121 -7.57 -18.72 -6.21
CA MET A 121 -7.76 -17.27 -6.27
C MET A 121 -6.57 -16.61 -6.98
N LYS A 122 -6.85 -15.69 -7.88
CA LYS A 122 -5.86 -14.82 -8.51
C LYS A 122 -5.62 -13.61 -7.63
N ILE A 123 -4.40 -13.36 -7.24
CA ILE A 123 -4.06 -12.23 -6.39
C ILE A 123 -3.58 -11.06 -7.26
N ARG A 124 -4.22 -9.89 -7.12
CA ARG A 124 -3.92 -8.73 -7.93
C ARG A 124 -3.75 -7.46 -7.11
N HIS A 125 -2.88 -6.57 -7.57
CA HIS A 125 -2.78 -5.22 -7.03
C HIS A 125 -3.83 -4.30 -7.67
N LEU A 126 -4.38 -3.35 -6.91
CA LEU A 126 -5.38 -2.39 -7.42
C LEU A 126 -4.91 -1.66 -8.70
N LEU A 127 -3.64 -1.25 -8.74
CA LEU A 127 -3.06 -0.61 -9.93
C LEU A 127 -3.15 -1.51 -11.17
N ASP A 128 -2.82 -2.79 -11.03
CA ASP A 128 -2.89 -3.76 -12.11
C ASP A 128 -4.33 -3.91 -12.66
N VAL A 129 -5.33 -3.97 -11.77
CA VAL A 129 -6.76 -4.02 -12.16
C VAL A 129 -7.16 -2.76 -12.94
N ILE A 130 -6.76 -1.58 -12.48
CA ILE A 130 -7.08 -0.33 -13.18
C ILE A 130 -6.41 -0.26 -14.55
N VAL A 131 -5.13 -0.66 -14.63
CA VAL A 131 -4.37 -0.57 -15.88
C VAL A 131 -4.82 -1.59 -16.91
N ASN A 132 -5.08 -2.85 -16.50
CA ASN A 132 -5.28 -3.96 -17.41
C ASN A 132 -6.76 -4.34 -17.62
N ASP A 133 -7.63 -4.20 -16.62
CA ASP A 133 -9.05 -4.58 -16.76
C ASP A 133 -9.93 -3.37 -17.10
N VAL A 134 -9.72 -2.23 -16.45
CA VAL A 134 -10.40 -0.98 -16.85
C VAL A 134 -9.80 -0.49 -18.17
N GLY A 135 -8.50 -0.45 -18.27
CA GLY A 135 -7.75 -0.01 -19.46
C GLY A 135 -7.62 1.50 -19.56
N MET A 136 -6.51 1.95 -20.14
CA MET A 136 -6.14 3.37 -20.16
C MET A 136 -7.10 4.23 -20.99
N GLU A 137 -7.71 3.69 -22.03
CA GLU A 137 -8.67 4.47 -22.84
C GLU A 137 -9.95 4.78 -22.07
N LYS A 138 -10.44 3.82 -21.29
CA LYS A 138 -11.61 4.04 -20.43
C LYS A 138 -11.29 4.99 -19.28
N VAL A 139 -10.08 4.89 -18.71
CA VAL A 139 -9.61 5.86 -17.72
C VAL A 139 -9.59 7.27 -18.30
N LYS A 140 -9.01 7.48 -19.50
CA LYS A 140 -8.98 8.78 -20.18
C LYS A 140 -10.38 9.34 -20.45
N GLN A 141 -11.31 8.50 -20.88
CA GLN A 141 -12.71 8.91 -21.12
C GLN A 141 -13.44 9.34 -19.85
N ALA A 142 -13.07 8.76 -18.71
CA ALA A 142 -13.64 9.10 -17.41
C ALA A 142 -13.03 10.37 -16.77
N VAL A 143 -11.93 10.91 -17.32
CA VAL A 143 -11.28 12.13 -16.82
C VAL A 143 -12.19 13.35 -17.05
N VAL A 144 -12.57 14.00 -15.96
CA VAL A 144 -13.35 15.24 -15.95
C VAL A 144 -12.42 16.46 -15.77
N LYS A 145 -11.39 16.32 -14.93
CA LYS A 145 -10.43 17.37 -14.59
C LYS A 145 -9.00 16.88 -14.85
N PRO A 146 -8.43 17.10 -16.05
CA PRO A 146 -7.07 16.68 -16.35
C PRO A 146 -6.04 17.33 -15.42
N LEU A 147 -5.04 16.57 -15.00
CA LEU A 147 -3.98 17.00 -14.07
C LEU A 147 -2.85 17.77 -14.78
N LYS A 148 -3.16 18.49 -15.84
CA LYS A 148 -2.18 19.19 -16.68
C LYS A 148 -1.42 20.26 -15.90
N GLY A 149 -0.09 20.24 -15.98
CA GLY A 149 0.79 21.16 -15.26
C GLY A 149 1.22 20.66 -13.88
N LEU A 150 0.71 19.50 -13.43
CA LEU A 150 1.17 18.85 -12.20
C LEU A 150 2.31 17.88 -12.52
N ARG A 151 3.52 18.19 -12.06
CA ARG A 151 4.71 17.35 -12.22
C ARG A 151 4.75 16.27 -11.14
N VAL A 152 4.61 15.03 -11.54
CA VAL A 152 4.43 13.90 -10.61
C VAL A 152 5.59 12.92 -10.69
N ALA A 153 6.19 12.60 -9.54
CA ALA A 153 7.14 11.49 -9.40
C ALA A 153 6.38 10.18 -9.09
N PRO A 154 6.32 9.21 -10.03
CA PRO A 154 5.69 7.93 -9.78
C PRO A 154 6.61 7.06 -8.90
N TYR A 155 6.14 6.67 -7.72
CA TYR A 155 6.90 5.80 -6.83
C TYR A 155 6.15 4.50 -6.55
N VAL A 156 6.58 3.43 -7.20
CA VAL A 156 5.97 2.09 -7.12
C VAL A 156 6.43 1.33 -5.89
N GLY A 157 7.66 1.59 -5.44
CA GLY A 157 8.29 0.83 -4.36
C GLY A 157 8.78 -0.55 -4.81
N CYS A 158 9.29 -1.34 -3.88
CA CYS A 158 10.00 -2.59 -4.19
C CYS A 158 9.10 -3.82 -4.23
N MET A 159 7.96 -3.83 -3.54
CA MET A 159 7.17 -5.05 -3.27
C MET A 159 6.11 -5.36 -4.33
N VAL A 160 5.72 -4.38 -5.14
CA VAL A 160 4.72 -4.59 -6.19
C VAL A 160 5.33 -5.33 -7.39
N PRO A 161 6.48 -4.91 -7.94
CA PRO A 161 7.02 -5.56 -9.13
C PRO A 161 7.92 -6.77 -8.82
N ARG A 162 8.31 -7.02 -7.56
CA ARG A 162 9.30 -8.06 -7.24
C ARG A 162 9.00 -8.83 -5.96
N PRO A 163 8.96 -10.18 -6.03
CA PRO A 163 8.92 -10.99 -7.25
C PRO A 163 7.57 -10.88 -7.98
N ASP A 164 7.60 -11.00 -9.29
CA ASP A 164 6.40 -11.03 -10.14
C ASP A 164 6.06 -12.48 -10.49
N TYR A 165 5.30 -13.13 -9.64
CA TYR A 165 4.90 -14.53 -9.82
C TYR A 165 3.96 -14.76 -11.01
N GLU A 166 3.21 -13.74 -11.40
CA GLU A 166 2.16 -13.81 -12.40
C GLU A 166 2.53 -13.11 -13.71
N HIS A 167 3.77 -12.61 -13.82
CA HIS A 167 4.26 -11.86 -14.99
C HIS A 167 3.34 -10.71 -15.42
N ARG A 168 2.83 -9.95 -14.43
CA ARG A 168 1.85 -8.88 -14.67
C ARG A 168 2.46 -7.52 -14.96
N TRP A 169 3.72 -7.33 -14.61
CA TRP A 169 4.39 -6.04 -14.71
C TRP A 169 5.23 -5.97 -16.00
N SER A 170 5.16 -4.82 -16.68
CA SER A 170 5.88 -4.62 -17.96
C SER A 170 7.39 -4.80 -17.81
N ASN A 171 7.92 -4.43 -16.64
CA ASN A 171 9.31 -4.60 -16.26
C ASN A 171 9.41 -4.59 -14.74
N THR A 172 10.05 -5.58 -14.15
CA THR A 172 10.17 -5.70 -12.68
C THR A 172 11.16 -4.72 -12.07
N GLU A 173 12.14 -4.23 -12.84
CA GLU A 173 13.10 -3.22 -12.40
C GLU A 173 12.62 -1.78 -12.69
N TYR A 174 11.88 -1.60 -13.77
CA TYR A 174 11.39 -0.28 -14.18
C TYR A 174 9.95 -0.34 -14.70
N PRO A 175 8.97 -0.66 -13.84
CA PRO A 175 7.56 -0.77 -14.23
C PRO A 175 7.02 0.59 -14.69
N THR A 176 6.15 0.58 -15.70
CA THR A 176 5.58 1.79 -16.31
C THR A 176 4.07 1.92 -16.10
N GLU A 177 3.45 1.01 -15.39
CA GLU A 177 2.01 0.95 -15.18
C GLU A 177 1.48 2.21 -14.49
N LEU A 178 2.15 2.65 -13.41
CA LEU A 178 1.78 3.88 -12.70
C LEU A 178 2.01 5.11 -13.59
N ASP A 179 3.11 5.15 -14.33
CA ASP A 179 3.40 6.23 -15.28
C ASP A 179 2.32 6.35 -16.35
N ARG A 180 1.89 5.21 -16.91
CA ARG A 180 0.83 5.15 -17.94
C ARG A 180 -0.50 5.64 -17.37
N LEU A 181 -0.84 5.23 -16.16
CA LEU A 181 -2.05 5.70 -15.47
C LEU A 181 -2.00 7.22 -15.28
N LEU A 182 -0.95 7.75 -14.67
CA LEU A 182 -0.81 9.19 -14.40
C LEU A 182 -0.82 10.03 -15.69
N LYS A 183 -0.17 9.54 -16.76
CA LYS A 183 -0.25 10.16 -18.10
C LYS A 183 -1.67 10.14 -18.66
N ALA A 184 -2.41 9.05 -18.46
CA ALA A 184 -3.81 8.96 -18.88
C ALA A 184 -4.71 9.97 -18.14
N LEU A 185 -4.37 10.32 -16.89
CA LEU A 185 -5.03 11.37 -16.11
C LEU A 185 -4.59 12.79 -16.53
N GLY A 186 -3.62 12.93 -17.42
CA GLY A 186 -3.13 14.21 -17.93
C GLY A 186 -2.01 14.85 -17.12
N ALA A 187 -1.39 14.15 -16.16
CA ALA A 187 -0.28 14.65 -15.38
C ALA A 187 1.04 14.73 -16.19
N ASP A 188 1.92 15.64 -15.80
CA ASP A 188 3.28 15.74 -16.30
C ASP A 188 4.17 14.77 -15.50
N VAL A 189 4.22 13.52 -15.97
CA VAL A 189 4.93 12.43 -15.27
C VAL A 189 6.42 12.52 -15.53
N ILE A 190 7.21 12.70 -14.47
CA ILE A 190 8.67 12.69 -14.57
C ILE A 190 9.21 11.28 -14.76
N ASP A 191 10.29 11.16 -15.51
CA ASP A 191 11.02 9.90 -15.63
C ASP A 191 11.86 9.67 -14.36
N PHE A 192 11.23 9.05 -13.36
CA PHE A 192 11.79 8.92 -12.02
C PHE A 192 12.63 7.64 -11.87
N PRO A 193 13.96 7.72 -11.88
CA PRO A 193 14.82 6.53 -11.93
C PRO A 193 14.78 5.70 -10.65
N LEU A 194 14.38 6.27 -9.52
CA LEU A 194 14.35 5.58 -8.24
C LEU A 194 12.96 5.00 -7.88
N LYS A 195 12.05 4.88 -8.84
CA LYS A 195 10.65 4.49 -8.61
C LYS A 195 10.47 3.11 -7.94
N THR A 196 11.47 2.23 -8.02
CA THR A 196 11.45 0.89 -7.41
C THR A 196 12.44 0.71 -6.26
N HIS A 197 13.17 1.77 -5.88
CA HIS A 197 14.07 1.70 -4.73
C HIS A 197 13.30 1.63 -3.41
N CYS A 198 13.93 1.06 -2.38
CA CYS A 198 13.26 0.87 -1.09
C CYS A 198 13.14 2.20 -0.32
N CYS A 199 11.99 2.44 0.29
CA CYS A 199 11.74 3.56 1.20
C CYS A 199 12.30 3.35 2.63
N GLY A 200 12.92 2.21 2.88
CA GLY A 200 13.38 1.82 4.22
C GLY A 200 12.45 0.84 4.95
N GLY A 201 11.19 0.71 4.57
CA GLY A 201 10.26 -0.20 5.24
C GLY A 201 10.23 0.01 6.75
N HIS A 202 10.41 -1.05 7.54
CA HIS A 202 10.45 -0.98 9.00
C HIS A 202 11.81 -0.53 9.59
N MET A 203 12.79 -0.20 8.75
CA MET A 203 14.12 0.24 9.23
C MET A 203 14.06 1.54 10.03
N THR A 204 13.02 2.35 9.90
CA THR A 204 12.81 3.55 10.75
C THR A 204 12.77 3.22 12.25
N GLN A 205 12.41 1.98 12.60
CA GLN A 205 12.33 1.51 13.99
C GLN A 205 13.57 0.72 14.45
N ILE A 206 14.31 0.14 13.51
CA ILE A 206 15.43 -0.77 13.78
C ILE A 206 16.79 -0.08 13.61
N GLY A 207 16.94 0.71 12.53
CA GLY A 207 18.14 1.46 12.17
C GLY A 207 17.74 2.75 11.47
N PRO A 208 17.28 3.77 12.24
CA PRO A 208 16.69 4.98 11.67
C PRO A 208 17.62 5.74 10.73
N GLU A 209 18.92 5.76 10.98
CA GLU A 209 19.93 6.41 10.13
C GLU A 209 19.98 5.78 8.72
N VAL A 210 19.81 4.46 8.62
CA VAL A 210 19.72 3.76 7.32
C VAL A 210 18.42 4.13 6.61
N ALA A 211 17.31 4.13 7.34
CA ALA A 211 16.01 4.52 6.80
C ALA A 211 16.02 5.98 6.31
N PHE A 212 16.58 6.90 7.09
CA PHE A 212 16.68 8.31 6.72
C PHE A 212 17.51 8.52 5.44
N GLU A 213 18.59 7.76 5.25
CA GLU A 213 19.35 7.83 4.00
C GLU A 213 18.53 7.33 2.80
N LEU A 214 17.77 6.25 2.97
CA LEU A 214 16.90 5.74 1.90
C LEU A 214 15.78 6.73 1.55
N ILE A 215 15.15 7.32 2.56
CA ILE A 215 14.12 8.37 2.39
C ILE A 215 14.73 9.59 1.69
N ARG A 216 15.90 10.05 2.17
CA ARG A 216 16.59 11.21 1.61
C ARG A 216 16.89 11.04 0.12
N ARG A 217 17.39 9.87 -0.28
CA ARG A 217 17.67 9.58 -1.70
C ARG A 217 16.44 9.75 -2.57
N LEU A 218 15.31 9.22 -2.14
CA LEU A 218 14.06 9.30 -2.88
C LEU A 218 13.53 10.74 -2.96
N VAL A 219 13.44 11.41 -1.81
CA VAL A 219 12.93 12.78 -1.72
C VAL A 219 13.85 13.77 -2.47
N HIS A 220 15.17 13.63 -2.29
CA HIS A 220 16.16 14.44 -3.01
C HIS A 220 16.06 14.26 -4.52
N ALA A 221 15.97 13.01 -4.99
CA ALA A 221 15.83 12.76 -6.42
C ALA A 221 14.53 13.36 -6.98
N ALA A 222 13.39 13.21 -6.28
CA ALA A 222 12.15 13.83 -6.71
C ALA A 222 12.24 15.35 -6.80
N ASP A 223 12.91 15.99 -5.83
CA ASP A 223 13.19 17.42 -5.81
C ASP A 223 14.10 17.84 -6.98
N GLN A 224 15.20 17.12 -7.23
CA GLN A 224 16.10 17.37 -8.36
C GLN A 224 15.42 17.26 -9.72
N TYR A 225 14.48 16.34 -9.86
CA TYR A 225 13.63 16.20 -11.05
C TYR A 225 12.47 17.20 -11.07
N GLN A 226 12.42 18.12 -10.09
CA GLN A 226 11.41 19.17 -9.98
C GLN A 226 9.97 18.60 -9.95
N ALA A 227 9.76 17.51 -9.21
CA ALA A 227 8.42 17.03 -8.95
C ALA A 227 7.67 17.99 -8.01
N ASP A 228 6.40 18.19 -8.26
CA ASP A 228 5.52 18.93 -7.35
C ASP A 228 5.07 18.05 -6.18
N LEU A 229 4.96 16.76 -6.44
CA LEU A 229 4.64 15.73 -5.44
C LEU A 229 5.08 14.34 -5.92
N MET A 230 5.16 13.42 -4.98
CA MET A 230 5.32 11.99 -5.23
C MET A 230 3.99 11.27 -5.06
N VAL A 231 3.78 10.21 -5.85
CA VAL A 231 2.60 9.34 -5.77
C VAL A 231 3.01 7.93 -5.51
N THR A 232 2.40 7.29 -4.50
CA THR A 232 2.74 5.92 -4.12
C THR A 232 1.54 4.98 -4.08
N LEU A 233 1.83 3.67 -4.01
CA LEU A 233 0.89 2.54 -4.00
C LEU A 233 0.85 1.84 -2.64
N CYS A 234 1.71 2.22 -1.70
CA CYS A 234 1.95 1.46 -0.49
C CYS A 234 1.81 2.33 0.76
N PRO A 235 0.95 1.95 1.72
CA PRO A 235 0.83 2.65 3.00
C PRO A 235 2.15 2.82 3.76
N MET A 236 3.00 1.79 3.79
CA MET A 236 4.31 1.85 4.42
C MET A 236 5.23 2.88 3.73
N CYS A 237 5.19 2.91 2.40
CA CYS A 237 6.00 3.87 1.65
C CYS A 237 5.52 5.30 1.85
N GLN A 238 4.20 5.52 1.84
CA GLN A 238 3.64 6.83 2.12
C GLN A 238 4.03 7.30 3.52
N LEU A 239 3.84 6.46 4.53
CA LEU A 239 4.22 6.78 5.91
C LEU A 239 5.71 7.16 6.01
N ASN A 240 6.61 6.37 5.43
CA ASN A 240 8.04 6.66 5.51
C ASN A 240 8.43 7.95 4.79
N LEU A 241 7.92 8.15 3.58
CA LEU A 241 8.30 9.29 2.75
C LEU A 241 7.62 10.59 3.19
N ASP A 242 6.48 10.53 3.87
CA ASP A 242 5.76 11.69 4.36
C ASP A 242 6.15 12.03 5.81
N ALA A 243 5.95 11.09 6.74
CA ALA A 243 6.07 11.36 8.17
C ALA A 243 7.50 11.61 8.64
N TYR A 244 8.49 10.95 8.03
CA TYR A 244 9.87 11.03 8.49
C TYR A 244 10.71 12.09 7.80
N GLN A 245 10.13 12.97 6.96
CA GLN A 245 10.91 14.04 6.31
C GLN A 245 11.48 15.03 7.32
N LYS A 246 10.77 15.31 8.41
CA LYS A 246 11.24 16.23 9.44
C LYS A 246 12.49 15.70 10.16
N GLU A 247 12.46 14.44 10.58
CA GLU A 247 13.57 13.77 11.26
C GLU A 247 14.77 13.60 10.31
N MET A 248 14.52 13.15 9.09
CA MET A 248 15.52 13.03 8.04
C MET A 248 16.19 14.38 7.74
N ASN A 249 15.41 15.46 7.57
CA ASN A 249 15.92 16.80 7.38
C ASN A 249 16.79 17.27 8.54
N SER A 250 16.38 16.98 9.77
CA SER A 250 17.15 17.30 10.97
C SER A 250 18.49 16.56 10.99
N TYR A 251 18.47 15.27 10.63
CA TYR A 251 19.66 14.43 10.62
C TYR A 251 20.70 14.88 9.57
N PHE A 252 20.25 15.12 8.32
CA PHE A 252 21.12 15.51 7.20
C PHE A 252 21.31 17.03 7.02
N LYS A 253 20.70 17.87 7.88
CA LYS A 253 20.72 19.35 7.76
C LYS A 253 20.16 19.83 6.42
N THR A 254 19.09 19.22 5.95
CA THR A 254 18.33 19.56 4.73
C THR A 254 16.98 20.17 5.08
N ASN A 255 16.20 20.60 4.09
CA ASN A 255 14.88 21.21 4.29
C ASN A 255 13.89 20.80 3.18
N TYR A 256 13.83 19.53 2.86
CA TYR A 256 12.87 19.02 1.88
C TYR A 256 11.44 19.09 2.41
N LYS A 257 10.51 19.38 1.51
CA LYS A 257 9.06 19.40 1.77
C LYS A 257 8.34 18.79 0.57
N MET A 258 8.56 17.53 0.32
CA MET A 258 8.00 16.81 -0.82
C MET A 258 6.68 16.14 -0.40
N PRO A 259 5.52 16.60 -0.88
CA PRO A 259 4.24 15.94 -0.58
C PRO A 259 4.23 14.52 -1.16
N VAL A 260 3.71 13.57 -0.39
CA VAL A 260 3.60 12.16 -0.81
C VAL A 260 2.18 11.68 -0.58
N ILE A 261 1.47 11.42 -1.66
CA ILE A 261 0.06 11.04 -1.64
C ILE A 261 -0.19 9.69 -2.30
N PHE A 262 -1.36 9.13 -2.12
CA PHE A 262 -1.75 7.88 -2.79
C PHE A 262 -2.23 8.15 -4.22
N PHE A 263 -1.96 7.22 -5.12
CA PHE A 263 -2.34 7.36 -6.53
C PHE A 263 -3.86 7.47 -6.71
N THR A 264 -4.65 6.84 -5.85
CA THR A 264 -6.11 6.89 -5.86
C THR A 264 -6.65 8.29 -5.61
N GLN A 265 -5.95 9.10 -4.80
CA GLN A 265 -6.30 10.51 -4.59
C GLN A 265 -6.21 11.31 -5.88
N LEU A 266 -5.11 11.16 -6.67
CA LEU A 266 -5.00 11.81 -7.98
C LEU A 266 -5.99 11.26 -9.01
N VAL A 267 -6.26 9.96 -9.00
CA VAL A 267 -7.32 9.38 -9.83
C VAL A 267 -8.65 10.04 -9.49
N GLY A 268 -9.01 10.12 -8.21
CA GLY A 268 -10.25 10.77 -7.77
C GLY A 268 -10.36 12.23 -8.21
N VAL A 269 -9.30 13.02 -8.04
CA VAL A 269 -9.24 14.41 -8.53
C VAL A 269 -9.51 14.48 -10.05
N ALA A 270 -8.83 13.62 -10.82
CA ALA A 270 -9.00 13.60 -12.26
C ALA A 270 -10.39 13.17 -12.70
N LEU A 271 -11.04 12.30 -11.95
CA LEU A 271 -12.44 11.85 -12.17
C LEU A 271 -13.48 12.87 -11.69
N GLY A 272 -13.05 13.99 -11.09
CA GLY A 272 -13.94 15.05 -10.62
C GLY A 272 -14.60 14.75 -9.27
N VAL A 273 -14.05 13.83 -8.48
CA VAL A 273 -14.49 13.58 -7.10
C VAL A 273 -14.11 14.78 -6.23
N GLU A 274 -14.98 15.17 -5.32
CA GLU A 274 -14.75 16.25 -4.37
C GLU A 274 -13.53 15.94 -3.48
N PRO A 275 -12.56 16.87 -3.34
CA PRO A 275 -11.32 16.63 -2.59
C PRO A 275 -11.55 16.18 -1.14
N GLU A 276 -12.63 16.63 -0.51
CA GLU A 276 -13.00 16.27 0.87
C GLU A 276 -13.27 14.76 1.04
N LYS A 277 -13.70 14.09 -0.03
CA LYS A 277 -13.95 12.63 -0.07
C LYS A 277 -12.70 11.81 -0.37
N LEU A 278 -11.62 12.46 -0.75
CA LEU A 278 -10.37 11.81 -1.14
C LEU A 278 -9.34 11.72 0.01
N GLY A 279 -9.73 12.14 1.21
CA GLY A 279 -8.90 12.04 2.41
C GLY A 279 -7.69 12.97 2.41
N PHE A 280 -7.68 14.01 1.60
CA PHE A 280 -6.65 15.06 1.67
C PHE A 280 -6.67 15.75 3.03
N GLY A 281 -5.48 16.27 3.45
CA GLY A 281 -5.27 16.89 4.74
C GLY A 281 -4.80 15.92 5.83
N ARG A 282 -4.64 14.64 5.52
CA ARG A 282 -4.08 13.63 6.42
C ARG A 282 -2.57 13.43 6.23
N GLU A 283 -2.01 13.94 5.17
CA GLU A 283 -0.57 13.99 4.92
C GLU A 283 0.10 15.00 5.85
N ILE A 284 1.33 14.70 6.26
CA ILE A 284 2.15 15.56 7.14
C ILE A 284 2.79 16.68 6.34
N VAL A 285 3.27 16.37 5.13
CA VAL A 285 3.79 17.38 4.22
C VAL A 285 2.66 17.88 3.32
N ASP A 286 2.35 19.16 3.46
CA ASP A 286 1.21 19.82 2.83
C ASP A 286 1.21 19.68 1.29
N ALA A 287 0.18 19.04 0.72
CA ALA A 287 0.00 18.85 -0.72
C ALA A 287 -0.69 20.03 -1.42
N ARG A 288 -1.29 20.98 -0.68
CA ARG A 288 -2.03 22.11 -1.24
C ARG A 288 -1.24 22.94 -2.25
N PRO A 289 0.05 23.28 -2.00
CA PRO A 289 0.82 24.07 -2.96
C PRO A 289 0.95 23.39 -4.33
N ALA A 290 1.09 22.07 -4.36
CA ALA A 290 1.16 21.29 -5.61
C ALA A 290 -0.17 21.28 -6.34
N LEU A 291 -1.27 20.97 -5.64
CA LEU A 291 -2.59 20.81 -6.23
C LEU A 291 -3.21 22.15 -6.66
N LYS A 292 -2.86 23.24 -5.97
CA LYS A 292 -3.31 24.58 -6.35
C LYS A 292 -2.79 24.99 -7.74
N LYS A 293 -1.63 24.47 -8.20
CA LYS A 293 -1.11 24.71 -9.56
C LYS A 293 -2.09 24.30 -10.66
N ILE A 294 -2.90 23.29 -10.39
CA ILE A 294 -3.93 22.77 -11.32
C ILE A 294 -5.34 23.22 -10.94
N GLY A 295 -5.47 24.21 -10.06
CA GLY A 295 -6.75 24.78 -9.64
C GLY A 295 -7.60 23.80 -8.81
N VAL A 296 -6.95 22.98 -7.97
CA VAL A 296 -7.60 22.08 -7.03
C VAL A 296 -7.32 22.59 -5.62
N ASP A 297 -8.36 23.02 -4.94
CA ASP A 297 -8.31 23.32 -3.52
C ASP A 297 -8.62 22.04 -2.73
N VAL A 298 -7.75 21.69 -1.81
CA VAL A 298 -7.89 20.50 -0.96
C VAL A 298 -7.81 20.90 0.51
N PRO A 299 -8.38 20.14 1.44
CA PRO A 299 -8.18 20.34 2.88
C PRO A 299 -6.69 20.39 3.23
N GLY A 300 -6.34 21.25 4.16
CA GLY A 300 -4.98 21.31 4.70
C GLY A 300 -4.72 20.18 5.68
N PRO A 301 -3.44 19.94 6.05
CA PRO A 301 -3.09 19.01 7.09
C PRO A 301 -3.93 19.26 8.35
N GLU A 302 -4.50 18.19 8.90
CA GLU A 302 -5.20 18.31 10.19
C GLU A 302 -4.22 18.90 11.20
N GLU A 303 -4.53 20.09 11.74
CA GLU A 303 -3.76 20.65 12.84
C GLU A 303 -3.78 19.61 13.96
N GLY A 304 -2.60 19.03 14.24
CA GLY A 304 -2.47 17.87 15.09
C GLY A 304 -3.13 18.14 16.43
N LYS A 305 -4.23 17.46 16.72
CA LYS A 305 -4.64 17.24 18.10
C LYS A 305 -3.39 16.72 18.80
N ALA A 306 -2.83 17.53 19.72
CA ALA A 306 -1.65 17.15 20.48
C ALA A 306 -1.80 15.67 20.89
N PRO A 307 -0.80 14.83 20.64
CA PRO A 307 -0.92 13.41 20.93
C PRO A 307 -1.40 13.31 22.38
N PRO A 308 -2.40 12.46 22.66
CA PRO A 308 -2.92 12.35 24.02
C PRO A 308 -1.71 12.15 24.93
N LYS A 309 -1.58 12.99 25.97
CA LYS A 309 -0.45 12.91 26.90
C LYS A 309 -0.26 11.44 27.22
N ARG A 310 0.90 10.88 26.88
CA ARG A 310 1.21 9.48 27.18
C ARG A 310 0.94 9.30 28.66
N ILE A 311 -0.21 8.70 28.99
CA ILE A 311 -0.40 8.11 30.30
C ILE A 311 0.75 7.13 30.42
N LYS A 312 1.64 7.32 31.40
CA LYS A 312 2.64 6.31 31.75
C LYS A 312 1.86 5.04 32.08
N LYS A 313 1.57 4.24 31.06
CA LYS A 313 1.07 2.90 31.30
C LYS A 313 2.21 2.18 31.97
N THR A 314 2.05 1.84 33.23
CA THR A 314 2.75 0.71 33.84
C THR A 314 2.64 -0.38 32.80
N GLY A 315 3.80 -0.86 32.28
CA GLY A 315 3.84 -1.77 31.14
C GLY A 315 2.83 -2.89 31.33
N LEU A 316 2.17 -3.28 30.25
CA LEU A 316 1.39 -4.53 30.25
C LEU A 316 2.34 -5.61 30.77
N PRO A 317 1.90 -6.46 31.75
CA PRO A 317 2.73 -7.56 32.19
C PRO A 317 3.10 -8.37 30.92
N MET A 318 4.40 -8.49 30.65
CA MET A 318 4.88 -9.33 29.58
C MET A 318 4.41 -10.76 29.85
N PRO A 319 3.83 -11.46 28.86
CA PRO A 319 3.52 -12.86 29.05
C PRO A 319 4.83 -13.59 29.38
N THR A 320 4.84 -14.38 30.47
CA THR A 320 5.95 -15.26 30.80
C THR A 320 6.18 -16.21 29.64
N LEU A 321 7.38 -16.21 29.08
CA LEU A 321 7.75 -17.17 28.05
C LEU A 321 7.70 -18.58 28.64
N PRO A 322 7.19 -19.58 27.91
CA PRO A 322 7.24 -20.97 28.36
C PRO A 322 8.69 -21.37 28.68
N GLY A 323 8.98 -21.72 29.94
CA GLY A 323 10.30 -22.15 30.40
C GLY A 323 11.02 -21.18 31.36
N GLN A 324 10.41 -20.05 31.72
CA GLN A 324 10.85 -19.23 32.84
C GLN A 324 10.04 -19.60 34.08
N GLU A 325 10.44 -20.69 34.76
CA GLU A 325 10.04 -20.91 36.16
C GLU A 325 10.70 -19.85 37.03
N GLU A 326 9.88 -19.16 37.85
CA GLU A 326 10.38 -18.22 38.86
C GLU A 326 11.33 -18.95 39.78
N VAL A 327 12.60 -18.55 39.76
CA VAL A 327 13.53 -18.84 40.85
C VAL A 327 13.19 -17.87 41.95
N GLU A 328 12.28 -18.24 42.85
CA GLU A 328 12.11 -17.54 44.13
C GLU A 328 13.43 -17.57 44.90
N GLN A 329 13.96 -16.40 45.20
CA GLN A 329 14.84 -16.18 46.33
C GLN A 329 14.22 -15.18 47.27
#